data_8838bb752e19341b8324e6b243dcdc7a
#
_entry.id   8838bb752e19341b8324e6b243dcdc7a
#
_cell.length_a   1.000
_cell.length_b   1.000
_cell.length_c   1.000
_cell.angle_alpha   90.00
_cell.angle_beta   90.00
_cell.angle_gamma   90.00
#
_symmetry.space_group_name_H-M   'P 1'
#
loop_
_entity.id
_entity.type
_entity.pdbx_description
1 polymer ?
#
loop_
_entity_poly.entity_id
_entity_poly.type
_entity_poly.pdbx_seq_one_letter_code
_entity_poly.pdbx_strand_id
1 'polypeptide(L)'
;MIMRLINLLFILILFAPGTSLTAQGEPIKLNNPSFFDRAHAGGVDSNRGPRGWQDCGAFGETPPDVQPDPDIAFGEKGFFNVTLPAQDGPTYMGMVVRDNDTQEAVSQRLSAPLQGGQCYEMSLYLAKSKTYLSHGRTKDENGDNEMVDFTKPIKIRIYGGNSYCQKAELLGETPLVKNTNWKKYNLRFEPTTNHRFILIQAFYKTPSLLAYNGNVLVDNLSDIVPVSCDKESEPVIAKEEKIEKPKEKEPVIAAVEPPKNNLPQSGGAKEPVKLIKKEKIIKELASSGSKEGKLIKLQRLIFGMDQSEINPDAHDELDEIVEYLKANNDYKVEIRGHTNDRCDDSFCNKLSKERAQSVANYFKKQGVSSERLEAIGYGKNKPIASNRYSAGRKKNQRVEIKLKKI
;
A
#
# COMPACT_ATOMS: atom_id res chain seq x y z
N MET A 1 2.74 -98.92 0.46
CA MET A 1 3.72 -97.88 0.86
C MET A 1 3.65 -96.75 -0.15
N ILE A 2 2.81 -95.73 0.12
CA ILE A 2 2.45 -94.70 -0.79
C ILE A 2 3.13 -93.38 -0.35
N MET A 3 4.12 -92.92 -1.11
CA MET A 3 4.81 -91.66 -0.90
C MET A 3 3.97 -90.56 -1.46
N ARG A 4 3.49 -89.60 -0.61
CA ARG A 4 2.84 -88.38 -1.00
C ARG A 4 3.89 -87.29 -1.31
N LEU A 5 3.99 -86.83 -2.54
CA LEU A 5 4.71 -85.63 -2.92
C LEU A 5 3.91 -84.43 -2.46
N ILE A 6 4.52 -83.56 -1.66
CA ILE A 6 4.00 -82.26 -1.28
C ILE A 6 4.61 -81.28 -2.24
N ASN A 7 3.75 -80.65 -3.16
CA ASN A 7 4.14 -79.54 -3.99
C ASN A 7 4.08 -78.26 -3.15
N LEU A 8 5.24 -77.67 -2.88
CA LEU A 8 5.34 -76.29 -2.31
C LEU A 8 5.18 -75.28 -3.45
N LEU A 9 4.03 -74.63 -3.45
CA LEU A 9 3.78 -73.52 -4.35
C LEU A 9 4.38 -72.23 -3.71
N PHE A 10 5.51 -71.76 -4.23
CA PHE A 10 6.07 -70.41 -3.86
C PHE A 10 5.25 -69.34 -4.55
N ILE A 11 4.40 -68.66 -3.78
CA ILE A 11 3.74 -67.39 -4.25
C ILE A 11 4.76 -66.27 -4.13
N LEU A 12 5.30 -65.86 -5.27
CA LEU A 12 6.13 -64.67 -5.39
C LEU A 12 5.21 -63.41 -5.30
N ILE A 13 5.12 -62.80 -4.12
CA ILE A 13 4.44 -61.51 -3.94
C ILE A 13 5.36 -60.45 -4.53
N LEU A 14 5.06 -60.03 -5.75
CA LEU A 14 5.64 -58.83 -6.35
C LEU A 14 5.12 -57.61 -5.58
N PHE A 15 5.93 -57.04 -4.69
CA PHE A 15 5.73 -55.72 -4.16
C PHE A 15 5.92 -54.72 -5.31
N ALA A 16 4.84 -54.26 -5.92
CA ALA A 16 4.85 -53.04 -6.73
C ALA A 16 5.20 -51.86 -5.79
N PRO A 17 6.15 -51.00 -6.14
CA PRO A 17 6.36 -49.78 -5.37
C PRO A 17 5.06 -48.97 -5.41
N GLY A 18 4.39 -48.89 -4.27
CA GLY A 18 3.20 -48.05 -4.12
C GLY A 18 3.59 -46.60 -4.43
N THR A 19 3.17 -46.12 -5.59
CA THR A 19 3.05 -44.70 -5.82
C THR A 19 2.05 -44.21 -4.77
N SER A 20 2.54 -43.59 -3.70
CA SER A 20 1.71 -42.81 -2.80
C SER A 20 1.12 -41.67 -3.61
N LEU A 21 -0.06 -41.91 -4.17
CA LEU A 21 -0.95 -40.79 -4.51
C LEU A 21 -1.22 -40.09 -3.19
N THR A 22 -0.48 -39.02 -2.92
CA THR A 22 -0.92 -38.03 -1.92
C THR A 22 -2.25 -37.49 -2.42
N ALA A 23 -3.32 -37.92 -1.79
CA ALA A 23 -4.65 -37.36 -2.04
C ALA A 23 -4.56 -35.87 -1.68
N GLN A 24 -4.38 -35.04 -2.69
CA GLN A 24 -4.59 -33.60 -2.54
C GLN A 24 -6.04 -33.44 -2.10
N GLY A 25 -6.27 -32.83 -0.92
CA GLY A 25 -7.61 -32.58 -0.42
C GLY A 25 -8.41 -31.75 -1.42
N GLU A 26 -9.74 -31.82 -1.35
CA GLU A 26 -10.64 -31.03 -2.20
C GLU A 26 -10.37 -29.52 -2.06
N PRO A 27 -10.40 -28.76 -3.17
CA PRO A 27 -10.26 -27.31 -3.13
C PRO A 27 -11.34 -26.66 -2.27
N ILE A 28 -10.92 -25.71 -1.43
CA ILE A 28 -11.84 -24.92 -0.62
C ILE A 28 -12.40 -23.80 -1.48
N LYS A 29 -13.71 -23.86 -1.74
CA LYS A 29 -14.41 -22.94 -2.64
C LYS A 29 -14.61 -21.56 -2.00
N LEU A 30 -14.41 -20.53 -2.79
CA LEU A 30 -14.82 -19.17 -2.50
C LEU A 30 -16.19 -18.87 -3.13
N ASN A 31 -17.00 -18.11 -2.39
CA ASN A 31 -18.27 -17.63 -2.92
C ASN A 31 -18.03 -16.30 -3.66
N ASN A 32 -18.44 -16.22 -4.92
CA ASN A 32 -18.29 -15.03 -5.75
C ASN A 32 -16.82 -14.50 -5.81
N PRO A 33 -15.87 -15.29 -6.33
CA PRO A 33 -14.44 -14.94 -6.31
C PRO A 33 -14.06 -13.81 -7.29
N SER A 34 -14.92 -13.52 -8.27
CA SER A 34 -14.75 -12.41 -9.22
C SER A 34 -15.69 -11.22 -8.94
N PHE A 35 -16.27 -11.15 -7.75
CA PHE A 35 -17.09 -10.01 -7.27
C PHE A 35 -18.25 -9.62 -8.20
N PHE A 36 -18.87 -10.59 -8.86
CA PHE A 36 -20.02 -10.36 -9.72
C PHE A 36 -21.20 -9.79 -8.92
N ASP A 37 -21.52 -8.54 -9.15
CA ASP A 37 -22.62 -7.85 -8.49
C ASP A 37 -23.13 -6.71 -9.37
N ARG A 38 -24.20 -6.04 -8.95
CA ARG A 38 -24.56 -4.74 -9.51
C ARG A 38 -23.47 -3.74 -9.11
N ALA A 39 -22.89 -3.06 -10.09
CA ALA A 39 -21.86 -2.05 -9.85
C ALA A 39 -22.40 -0.96 -8.90
N HIS A 40 -21.61 -0.61 -7.90
CA HIS A 40 -21.92 0.46 -6.92
C HIS A 40 -20.66 0.99 -6.29
N ALA A 41 -20.64 2.29 -6.05
CA ALA A 41 -19.64 2.90 -5.18
C ALA A 41 -19.92 2.52 -3.72
N GLY A 42 -18.88 2.29 -2.93
CA GLY A 42 -19.00 2.16 -1.49
C GLY A 42 -19.61 3.43 -0.89
N GLY A 43 -20.71 3.31 -0.15
CA GLY A 43 -21.36 4.45 0.53
C GLY A 43 -21.42 4.25 2.03
N VAL A 44 -21.25 5.33 2.81
CA VAL A 44 -21.24 5.30 4.28
C VAL A 44 -22.49 4.63 4.86
N ASP A 45 -23.62 4.74 4.16
CA ASP A 45 -24.90 4.18 4.61
C ASP A 45 -25.14 2.75 4.10
N SER A 46 -24.26 2.20 3.28
CA SER A 46 -24.55 0.93 2.61
C SER A 46 -24.14 -0.30 3.41
N ASN A 47 -23.14 -0.25 4.28
CA ASN A 47 -22.54 -1.38 5.04
C ASN A 47 -22.45 -2.67 4.19
N ARG A 48 -22.37 -2.52 2.87
CA ARG A 48 -22.57 -3.59 1.92
C ARG A 48 -21.30 -3.78 1.12
N GLY A 49 -20.53 -4.78 1.50
CA GLY A 49 -19.46 -5.30 0.64
C GLY A 49 -20.02 -5.96 -0.63
N PRO A 50 -19.18 -6.39 -1.56
CA PRO A 50 -19.56 -7.16 -2.73
C PRO A 50 -20.40 -8.38 -2.34
N ARG A 51 -21.35 -8.79 -3.19
CA ARG A 51 -22.21 -9.95 -2.91
C ARG A 51 -21.39 -11.19 -2.53
N GLY A 52 -21.74 -11.81 -1.40
CA GLY A 52 -21.02 -12.97 -0.85
C GLY A 52 -19.85 -12.62 0.06
N TRP A 53 -19.53 -11.32 0.20
CA TRP A 53 -18.48 -10.81 1.07
C TRP A 53 -19.04 -9.83 2.09
N GLN A 54 -18.69 -10.04 3.36
CA GLN A 54 -19.03 -9.13 4.45
C GLN A 54 -18.01 -8.00 4.51
N ASP A 55 -18.47 -6.76 4.55
CA ASP A 55 -17.61 -5.60 4.84
C ASP A 55 -17.02 -5.68 6.24
N CYS A 56 -15.71 -5.41 6.31
CA CYS A 56 -14.91 -5.42 7.55
C CYS A 56 -14.03 -4.18 7.67
N GLY A 57 -14.37 -3.12 6.96
CA GLY A 57 -13.73 -1.82 7.07
C GLY A 57 -13.92 -1.17 8.44
N ALA A 58 -13.32 -0.02 8.64
CA ALA A 58 -13.49 0.76 9.87
C ALA A 58 -14.91 1.34 9.92
N PHE A 59 -15.50 1.34 11.13
CA PHE A 59 -16.83 1.94 11.33
C PHE A 59 -16.86 3.41 10.89
N GLY A 60 -17.89 3.79 10.14
CA GLY A 60 -18.06 5.14 9.60
C GLY A 60 -17.21 5.44 8.35
N GLU A 61 -16.59 4.42 7.77
CA GLU A 61 -15.93 4.50 6.47
C GLU A 61 -16.75 3.75 5.40
N THR A 62 -16.44 4.04 4.14
CA THR A 62 -17.10 3.35 3.03
C THR A 62 -16.60 1.92 2.88
N PRO A 63 -17.46 0.95 2.53
CA PRO A 63 -17.04 -0.38 2.11
C PRO A 63 -16.31 -0.31 0.75
N PRO A 64 -15.63 -1.40 0.34
CA PRO A 64 -15.07 -1.52 -1.00
C PRO A 64 -16.09 -1.30 -2.11
N ASP A 65 -15.64 -0.70 -3.20
CA ASP A 65 -16.47 -0.47 -4.38
C ASP A 65 -16.61 -1.74 -5.23
N VAL A 66 -17.74 -1.89 -5.86
CA VAL A 66 -17.91 -2.83 -6.97
C VAL A 66 -17.86 -2.02 -8.27
N GLN A 67 -16.68 -2.01 -8.88
CA GLN A 67 -16.40 -1.28 -10.11
C GLN A 67 -17.03 -1.97 -11.33
N PRO A 68 -17.66 -1.24 -12.24
CA PRO A 68 -18.13 -1.80 -13.50
C PRO A 68 -16.96 -1.99 -14.48
N ASP A 69 -17.08 -2.98 -15.36
CA ASP A 69 -16.24 -3.04 -16.54
C ASP A 69 -16.69 -1.93 -17.53
N PRO A 70 -15.82 -0.96 -17.86
CA PRO A 70 -16.19 0.14 -18.76
C PRO A 70 -16.49 -0.31 -20.18
N ASP A 71 -15.99 -1.47 -20.62
CA ASP A 71 -16.24 -2.01 -21.96
C ASP A 71 -17.62 -2.69 -22.06
N ILE A 72 -18.17 -3.14 -20.93
CA ILE A 72 -19.50 -3.81 -20.84
C ILE A 72 -20.60 -2.83 -20.41
N ALA A 73 -20.27 -1.83 -19.61
CA ALA A 73 -21.23 -0.90 -18.98
C ALA A 73 -21.68 0.24 -19.90
N PHE A 74 -21.78 0.06 -21.21
CA PHE A 74 -22.34 1.02 -22.19
C PHE A 74 -21.94 2.49 -21.97
N GLY A 75 -20.64 2.76 -21.78
CA GLY A 75 -20.12 4.12 -21.64
C GLY A 75 -20.22 4.72 -20.24
N GLU A 76 -20.65 3.99 -19.24
CA GLU A 76 -20.50 4.41 -17.84
C GLU A 76 -19.03 4.27 -17.43
N LYS A 77 -18.43 5.41 -17.10
CA LYS A 77 -17.10 5.41 -16.47
C LYS A 77 -17.19 4.70 -15.12
N GLY A 78 -16.17 3.94 -14.75
CA GLY A 78 -16.05 3.39 -13.41
C GLY A 78 -16.11 4.48 -12.34
N PHE A 79 -16.52 4.11 -11.14
CA PHE A 79 -16.56 5.04 -10.02
C PHE A 79 -15.16 5.61 -9.77
N PHE A 80 -15.08 6.85 -9.31
CA PHE A 80 -13.83 7.52 -8.97
C PHE A 80 -12.82 7.63 -10.12
N ASN A 81 -13.31 7.70 -11.37
CA ASN A 81 -12.52 7.74 -12.60
C ASN A 81 -11.64 6.50 -12.83
N VAL A 82 -12.03 5.35 -12.29
CA VAL A 82 -11.40 4.08 -12.60
C VAL A 82 -11.81 3.64 -14.00
N THR A 83 -10.84 3.30 -14.85
CA THR A 83 -11.08 2.99 -16.28
C THR A 83 -10.52 1.63 -16.70
N LEU A 84 -9.99 0.83 -15.76
CA LEU A 84 -9.45 -0.48 -16.08
C LEU A 84 -10.61 -1.45 -16.34
N PRO A 85 -10.65 -2.17 -17.49
CA PRO A 85 -11.60 -3.26 -17.71
C PRO A 85 -11.44 -4.38 -16.67
N ALA A 86 -12.51 -5.11 -16.39
CA ALA A 86 -12.47 -6.27 -15.50
C ALA A 86 -11.50 -7.33 -16.02
N GLN A 87 -10.89 -8.10 -15.12
CA GLN A 87 -10.10 -9.26 -15.50
C GLN A 87 -10.99 -10.45 -15.80
N ASP A 88 -12.09 -10.57 -15.07
CA ASP A 88 -13.11 -11.61 -15.27
C ASP A 88 -14.51 -11.06 -15.03
N GLY A 89 -15.41 -11.29 -15.98
CA GLY A 89 -16.82 -10.88 -15.89
C GLY A 89 -17.07 -9.38 -15.98
N PRO A 90 -18.24 -8.90 -15.50
CA PRO A 90 -18.70 -7.53 -15.71
C PRO A 90 -18.29 -6.55 -14.59
N THR A 91 -17.78 -7.02 -13.46
CA THR A 91 -17.46 -6.21 -12.29
C THR A 91 -16.28 -6.78 -11.53
N TYR A 92 -15.59 -5.93 -10.78
CA TYR A 92 -14.48 -6.27 -9.90
C TYR A 92 -14.47 -5.39 -8.66
N MET A 93 -13.67 -5.72 -7.66
CA MET A 93 -13.61 -4.96 -6.42
C MET A 93 -12.51 -3.90 -6.45
N GLY A 94 -12.86 -2.66 -6.09
CA GLY A 94 -11.91 -1.59 -5.78
C GLY A 94 -11.77 -1.42 -4.28
N MET A 95 -10.54 -1.37 -3.78
CA MET A 95 -10.25 -1.19 -2.36
C MET A 95 -9.26 -0.05 -2.15
N VAL A 96 -9.44 0.70 -1.06
CA VAL A 96 -8.55 1.81 -0.72
C VAL A 96 -8.01 1.70 0.71
N VAL A 97 -6.90 2.37 0.92
CA VAL A 97 -6.40 2.78 2.23
C VAL A 97 -6.40 4.30 2.29
N ARG A 98 -6.61 4.88 3.48
CA ARG A 98 -6.79 6.32 3.65
C ARG A 98 -5.75 6.92 4.58
N ASP A 99 -5.45 8.18 4.40
CA ASP A 99 -4.47 8.93 5.21
C ASP A 99 -4.92 9.16 6.66
N ASN A 100 -6.17 8.86 6.98
CA ASN A 100 -6.70 8.83 8.36
C ASN A 100 -6.49 7.49 9.06
N ASP A 101 -5.75 6.57 8.42
CA ASP A 101 -5.40 5.27 8.94
C ASP A 101 -6.53 4.24 8.94
N THR A 102 -7.47 4.41 8.05
CA THR A 102 -8.49 3.40 7.79
C THR A 102 -8.16 2.59 6.54
N GLN A 103 -8.54 1.33 6.57
CA GLN A 103 -8.32 0.35 5.52
C GLN A 103 -9.61 -0.39 5.23
N GLU A 104 -9.88 -0.63 3.98
CA GLU A 104 -10.98 -1.49 3.56
C GLU A 104 -10.61 -2.96 3.67
N ALA A 105 -11.59 -3.76 4.05
CA ALA A 105 -11.45 -5.20 4.17
C ALA A 105 -12.78 -5.89 3.93
N VAL A 106 -12.72 -7.10 3.40
CA VAL A 106 -13.87 -7.99 3.21
C VAL A 106 -13.58 -9.38 3.74
N SER A 107 -14.61 -10.07 4.23
CA SER A 107 -14.48 -11.42 4.77
C SER A 107 -15.59 -12.32 4.26
N GLN A 108 -15.31 -13.61 4.13
CA GLN A 108 -16.33 -14.61 3.89
C GLN A 108 -16.07 -15.90 4.65
N ARG A 109 -17.14 -16.68 4.83
CA ARG A 109 -17.03 -18.04 5.34
C ARG A 109 -16.57 -18.97 4.22
N LEU A 110 -15.59 -19.81 4.53
CA LEU A 110 -15.06 -20.83 3.61
C LEU A 110 -16.03 -22.04 3.49
N SER A 111 -16.01 -22.72 2.35
CA SER A 111 -16.77 -23.94 2.11
C SER A 111 -16.32 -25.11 3.00
N ALA A 112 -15.02 -25.15 3.33
CA ALA A 112 -14.42 -26.04 4.32
C ALA A 112 -13.35 -25.27 5.13
N PRO A 113 -13.04 -25.67 6.36
CA PRO A 113 -12.03 -24.97 7.16
C PRO A 113 -10.62 -25.22 6.63
N LEU A 114 -9.76 -24.20 6.69
CA LEU A 114 -8.32 -24.39 6.63
C LEU A 114 -7.87 -25.19 7.85
N GLN A 115 -6.97 -26.15 7.65
CA GLN A 115 -6.41 -26.97 8.70
C GLN A 115 -5.03 -26.45 9.10
N GLY A 116 -4.76 -26.34 10.40
CA GLY A 116 -3.44 -25.99 10.91
C GLY A 116 -2.38 -27.03 10.51
N GLY A 117 -1.21 -26.58 10.08
CA GLY A 117 -0.10 -27.43 9.60
C GLY A 117 -0.28 -28.00 8.18
N GLN A 118 -1.35 -27.60 7.46
CA GLN A 118 -1.55 -27.93 6.05
C GLN A 118 -1.18 -26.73 5.18
N CYS A 119 -0.37 -26.96 4.14
CA CYS A 119 -0.02 -25.93 3.16
C CYS A 119 -1.12 -25.76 2.12
N TYR A 120 -1.36 -24.49 1.74
CA TYR A 120 -2.35 -24.09 0.76
C TYR A 120 -1.76 -23.12 -0.24
N GLU A 121 -2.32 -23.12 -1.44
CA GLU A 121 -2.07 -22.13 -2.49
C GLU A 121 -3.38 -21.47 -2.92
N MET A 122 -3.33 -20.19 -3.19
CA MET A 122 -4.38 -19.43 -3.87
C MET A 122 -3.77 -18.35 -4.73
N SER A 123 -4.54 -17.87 -5.69
CA SER A 123 -4.12 -16.74 -6.51
C SER A 123 -5.24 -15.72 -6.63
N LEU A 124 -4.86 -14.49 -6.97
CA LEU A 124 -5.77 -13.39 -7.25
C LEU A 124 -5.14 -12.47 -8.28
N TYR A 125 -5.98 -11.81 -9.08
CA TYR A 125 -5.51 -10.79 -9.99
C TYR A 125 -5.58 -9.44 -9.32
N LEU A 126 -4.48 -8.68 -9.39
CA LEU A 126 -4.36 -7.36 -8.80
C LEU A 126 -3.86 -6.35 -9.84
N ALA A 127 -4.38 -5.15 -9.73
CA ALA A 127 -3.91 -3.97 -10.44
C ALA A 127 -4.03 -2.74 -9.54
N LYS A 128 -3.38 -1.65 -9.93
CA LYS A 128 -3.56 -0.34 -9.34
C LYS A 128 -4.21 0.56 -10.39
N SER A 129 -5.28 1.27 -10.06
CA SER A 129 -5.80 2.30 -10.95
C SER A 129 -4.80 3.45 -11.10
N LYS A 130 -4.70 4.01 -12.29
CA LYS A 130 -3.90 5.22 -12.57
C LYS A 130 -4.53 6.46 -11.95
N THR A 131 -5.86 6.47 -11.88
CA THR A 131 -6.68 7.52 -11.27
C THR A 131 -7.67 6.87 -10.31
N TYR A 132 -7.85 7.44 -9.15
CA TYR A 132 -8.86 7.02 -8.17
C TYR A 132 -9.25 8.24 -7.35
N LEU A 133 -10.10 9.10 -7.93
CA LEU A 133 -10.49 10.39 -7.34
C LEU A 133 -11.66 10.19 -6.39
N SER A 134 -11.46 10.44 -5.12
CA SER A 134 -12.50 10.40 -4.10
C SER A 134 -12.42 11.61 -3.17
N HIS A 135 -13.50 11.87 -2.46
CA HIS A 135 -13.51 12.96 -1.48
C HIS A 135 -12.52 12.72 -0.36
N GLY A 136 -11.62 13.67 -0.16
CA GLY A 136 -10.76 13.74 1.01
C GLY A 136 -11.53 14.24 2.24
N ARG A 137 -10.78 14.44 3.33
CA ARG A 137 -11.33 15.01 4.58
C ARG A 137 -10.98 16.48 4.78
N THR A 138 -10.11 17.00 3.93
CA THR A 138 -9.78 18.43 3.89
C THR A 138 -10.92 19.15 3.17
N LYS A 139 -11.35 20.24 3.74
CA LYS A 139 -12.36 21.08 3.11
C LYS A 139 -11.69 22.15 2.26
N ASP A 140 -12.26 22.41 1.12
CA ASP A 140 -11.89 23.51 0.24
C ASP A 140 -12.39 24.88 0.77
N GLU A 141 -12.16 25.95 0.00
CA GLU A 141 -12.57 27.31 0.36
C GLU A 141 -14.10 27.48 0.45
N ASN A 142 -14.87 26.58 -0.17
CA ASN A 142 -16.33 26.59 -0.16
C ASN A 142 -16.92 25.73 0.97
N GLY A 143 -16.07 25.01 1.72
CA GLY A 143 -16.49 24.10 2.77
C GLY A 143 -16.83 22.69 2.29
N ASP A 144 -16.60 22.39 1.00
CA ASP A 144 -16.76 21.07 0.41
C ASP A 144 -15.52 20.21 0.64
N ASN A 145 -15.67 18.89 0.62
CA ASN A 145 -14.54 18.00 0.75
C ASN A 145 -13.67 18.03 -0.52
N GLU A 146 -12.40 18.37 -0.36
CA GLU A 146 -11.44 18.41 -1.46
C GLU A 146 -11.30 17.04 -2.12
N MET A 147 -11.29 17.00 -3.46
CA MET A 147 -11.02 15.77 -4.21
C MET A 147 -9.56 15.36 -4.07
N VAL A 148 -9.32 14.14 -3.67
CA VAL A 148 -7.98 13.57 -3.41
C VAL A 148 -7.76 12.35 -4.28
N ASP A 149 -6.55 12.23 -4.84
CA ASP A 149 -6.17 11.09 -5.66
C ASP A 149 -5.56 9.96 -4.81
N PHE A 150 -6.19 8.80 -4.84
CA PHE A 150 -5.80 7.60 -4.09
C PHE A 150 -4.85 6.72 -4.91
N THR A 151 -3.84 7.26 -5.56
CA THR A 151 -3.00 6.55 -6.54
C THR A 151 -1.73 5.91 -6.00
N LYS A 152 -1.44 6.01 -4.71
CA LYS A 152 -0.25 5.37 -4.15
C LYS A 152 -0.38 3.85 -4.12
N PRO A 153 0.71 3.10 -4.43
CA PRO A 153 0.69 1.64 -4.35
C PRO A 153 0.45 1.13 -2.93
N ILE A 154 -0.38 0.10 -2.83
CA ILE A 154 -0.68 -0.60 -1.58
C ILE A 154 -0.51 -2.10 -1.76
N LYS A 155 -0.67 -2.88 -0.72
CA LYS A 155 -0.61 -4.34 -0.73
C LYS A 155 -1.93 -4.96 -0.25
N ILE A 156 -2.12 -6.22 -0.53
CA ILE A 156 -3.20 -7.04 0.04
C ILE A 156 -2.61 -7.92 1.15
N ARG A 157 -3.35 -8.04 2.25
CA ARG A 157 -3.15 -9.00 3.33
C ARG A 157 -4.30 -9.98 3.39
N ILE A 158 -3.97 -11.25 3.59
CA ILE A 158 -4.93 -12.33 3.76
C ILE A 158 -4.84 -12.83 5.19
N TYR A 159 -5.96 -12.88 5.87
CA TYR A 159 -6.05 -13.39 7.24
C TYR A 159 -6.99 -14.59 7.32
N GLY A 160 -6.67 -15.52 8.22
CA GLY A 160 -7.58 -16.55 8.70
C GLY A 160 -8.29 -16.11 9.98
N GLY A 161 -9.50 -16.63 10.18
CA GLY A 161 -10.30 -16.37 11.37
C GLY A 161 -11.41 -17.41 11.60
N ASN A 162 -12.10 -17.33 12.72
CA ASN A 162 -13.20 -18.21 13.09
C ASN A 162 -14.57 -17.51 13.15
N SER A 163 -14.58 -16.21 12.83
CA SER A 163 -15.78 -15.39 12.62
C SER A 163 -15.53 -14.36 11.52
N TYR A 164 -16.59 -13.72 11.03
CA TYR A 164 -16.47 -12.57 10.13
C TYR A 164 -15.60 -11.48 10.75
N CYS A 165 -14.79 -10.83 9.93
CA CYS A 165 -13.93 -9.70 10.28
C CYS A 165 -12.82 -10.01 11.30
N GLN A 166 -12.66 -11.26 11.72
CA GLN A 166 -11.59 -11.65 12.63
C GLN A 166 -10.25 -11.78 11.88
N LYS A 167 -9.24 -11.10 12.37
CA LYS A 167 -7.84 -11.20 11.92
C LYS A 167 -7.04 -12.03 12.94
N ALA A 168 -7.35 -13.34 13.02
CA ALA A 168 -6.71 -14.22 14.01
C ALA A 168 -5.25 -14.53 13.64
N GLU A 169 -4.99 -14.78 12.35
CA GLU A 169 -3.67 -15.13 11.85
C GLU A 169 -3.44 -14.50 10.48
N LEU A 170 -2.27 -13.87 10.27
CA LEU A 170 -1.85 -13.40 8.96
C LEU A 170 -1.35 -14.60 8.14
N LEU A 171 -2.11 -15.01 7.14
CA LEU A 171 -1.78 -16.13 6.26
C LEU A 171 -0.78 -15.73 5.18
N GLY A 172 -0.88 -14.50 4.66
CA GLY A 172 0.02 -14.01 3.64
C GLY A 172 -0.20 -12.55 3.28
N GLU A 173 0.80 -11.98 2.63
CA GLU A 173 0.68 -10.63 2.08
C GLU A 173 1.37 -10.54 0.71
N THR A 174 0.87 -9.67 -0.14
CA THR A 174 1.48 -9.41 -1.45
C THR A 174 2.61 -8.39 -1.33
N PRO A 175 3.53 -8.34 -2.29
CA PRO A 175 4.33 -7.14 -2.54
C PRO A 175 3.42 -5.94 -2.83
N LEU A 176 4.00 -4.72 -2.87
CA LEU A 176 3.27 -3.53 -3.31
C LEU A 176 2.76 -3.71 -4.74
N VAL A 177 1.47 -3.51 -4.93
CA VAL A 177 0.83 -3.54 -6.25
C VAL A 177 1.13 -2.24 -6.97
N LYS A 178 2.08 -2.28 -7.91
CA LYS A 178 2.54 -1.13 -8.70
C LYS A 178 2.05 -1.17 -10.14
N ASN A 179 1.69 -2.35 -10.62
CA ASN A 179 1.22 -2.57 -11.99
C ASN A 179 -0.15 -1.95 -12.20
N THR A 180 -0.34 -1.33 -13.36
CA THR A 180 -1.61 -0.70 -13.77
C THR A 180 -2.43 -1.59 -14.72
N ASN A 181 -1.88 -2.74 -15.10
CA ASN A 181 -2.59 -3.81 -15.79
C ASN A 181 -2.72 -4.99 -14.83
N TRP A 182 -3.71 -5.83 -15.04
CA TRP A 182 -3.90 -7.02 -14.23
C TRP A 182 -2.67 -7.94 -14.24
N LYS A 183 -2.23 -8.38 -13.07
CA LYS A 183 -1.22 -9.42 -12.90
C LYS A 183 -1.73 -10.43 -11.88
N LYS A 184 -1.42 -11.70 -12.14
CA LYS A 184 -1.70 -12.78 -11.22
C LYS A 184 -0.69 -12.79 -10.08
N TYR A 185 -1.18 -12.81 -8.85
CA TYR A 185 -0.40 -12.93 -7.63
C TYR A 185 -0.70 -14.28 -6.99
N ASN A 186 0.33 -15.09 -6.78
CA ASN A 186 0.23 -16.38 -6.13
C ASN A 186 0.59 -16.22 -4.65
N LEU A 187 -0.21 -16.81 -3.78
CA LEU A 187 0.03 -16.83 -2.35
C LEU A 187 0.07 -18.27 -1.87
N ARG A 188 1.10 -18.59 -1.14
CA ARG A 188 1.23 -19.88 -0.44
C ARG A 188 1.34 -19.61 1.04
N PHE A 189 0.64 -20.39 1.84
CA PHE A 189 0.60 -20.21 3.29
C PHE A 189 0.33 -21.54 4.00
N GLU A 190 0.77 -21.61 5.24
CA GLU A 190 0.57 -22.70 6.16
C GLU A 190 -0.04 -22.12 7.45
N PRO A 191 -1.37 -22.28 7.69
CA PRO A 191 -1.99 -21.84 8.93
C PRO A 191 -1.41 -22.59 10.13
N THR A 192 -1.20 -21.90 11.24
CA THR A 192 -0.80 -22.55 12.49
C THR A 192 -2.01 -23.17 13.22
N THR A 193 -3.21 -22.65 12.96
CA THR A 193 -4.47 -23.12 13.54
C THR A 193 -5.58 -23.24 12.50
N ASN A 194 -6.67 -23.90 12.86
CA ASN A 194 -7.82 -24.04 11.96
C ASN A 194 -8.58 -22.73 11.80
N HIS A 195 -8.96 -22.38 10.55
CA HIS A 195 -9.75 -21.19 10.24
C HIS A 195 -10.98 -21.51 9.38
N ARG A 196 -12.11 -20.93 9.72
CA ARG A 196 -13.37 -21.11 8.98
C ARG A 196 -13.71 -19.92 8.08
N PHE A 197 -12.98 -18.84 8.22
CA PHE A 197 -13.19 -17.59 7.49
C PHE A 197 -11.87 -17.11 6.91
N ILE A 198 -11.97 -16.45 5.76
CA ILE A 198 -10.88 -15.69 5.15
C ILE A 198 -11.25 -14.22 5.17
N LEU A 199 -10.25 -13.36 5.35
CA LEU A 199 -10.38 -11.92 5.26
C LEU A 199 -9.31 -11.36 4.34
N ILE A 200 -9.73 -10.52 3.40
CA ILE A 200 -8.87 -9.77 2.47
C ILE A 200 -8.86 -8.33 2.93
N GLN A 201 -7.68 -7.75 3.14
CA GLN A 201 -7.52 -6.37 3.57
C GLN A 201 -6.57 -5.62 2.65
N ALA A 202 -7.00 -4.44 2.21
CA ALA A 202 -6.09 -3.44 1.66
C ALA A 202 -5.16 -2.91 2.76
N PHE A 203 -3.86 -2.85 2.50
CA PHE A 203 -2.91 -2.42 3.53
C PHE A 203 -1.78 -1.57 2.95
N TYR A 204 -1.23 -0.70 3.78
CA TYR A 204 -0.12 0.18 3.43
C TYR A 204 1.16 -0.61 3.11
N LYS A 205 2.12 0.04 2.47
CA LYS A 205 3.51 -0.40 2.49
C LYS A 205 3.96 -0.61 3.96
N THR A 206 4.62 -1.71 4.25
CA THR A 206 5.20 -1.99 5.59
C THR A 206 6.71 -2.12 5.49
N PRO A 207 7.44 -1.50 6.38
CA PRO A 207 6.99 -0.56 7.41
C PRO A 207 6.51 0.76 6.78
N SER A 208 5.49 1.40 7.36
CA SER A 208 5.03 2.73 6.98
C SER A 208 4.85 3.59 8.21
N LEU A 209 5.41 4.80 8.16
CA LEU A 209 5.29 5.76 9.25
C LEU A 209 4.03 6.62 9.16
N LEU A 210 3.51 6.79 7.94
CA LEU A 210 2.33 7.60 7.66
C LEU A 210 1.29 6.77 6.93
N ALA A 211 0.04 6.89 7.37
CA ALA A 211 -1.09 6.52 6.56
C ALA A 211 -1.15 7.43 5.32
N TYR A 212 -1.59 6.89 4.20
CA TYR A 212 -1.67 7.60 2.93
C TYR A 212 -2.85 7.10 2.12
N ASN A 213 -3.26 7.88 1.11
CA ASN A 213 -4.31 7.49 0.19
C ASN A 213 -3.74 6.62 -0.93
N GLY A 214 -4.27 5.42 -1.08
CA GLY A 214 -3.84 4.47 -2.09
C GLY A 214 -4.93 3.48 -2.45
N ASN A 215 -4.84 2.89 -3.65
CA ASN A 215 -5.82 1.94 -4.16
C ASN A 215 -5.20 0.63 -4.62
N VAL A 216 -6.03 -0.39 -4.66
CA VAL A 216 -5.82 -1.66 -5.35
C VAL A 216 -7.15 -2.13 -5.95
N LEU A 217 -7.10 -2.67 -7.14
CA LEU A 217 -8.19 -3.37 -7.80
C LEU A 217 -7.95 -4.87 -7.64
N VAL A 218 -9.00 -5.62 -7.34
CA VAL A 218 -8.95 -7.05 -7.01
C VAL A 218 -10.01 -7.77 -7.83
N ASP A 219 -9.60 -8.85 -8.49
CA ASP A 219 -10.49 -9.66 -9.31
C ASP A 219 -10.04 -11.11 -9.38
N ASN A 220 -10.91 -12.00 -9.83
CA ASN A 220 -10.66 -13.38 -10.21
C ASN A 220 -9.75 -14.15 -9.23
N LEU A 221 -10.25 -14.33 -8.00
CA LEU A 221 -9.59 -15.17 -7.00
C LEU A 221 -9.74 -16.65 -7.39
N SER A 222 -8.69 -17.44 -7.20
CA SER A 222 -8.81 -18.89 -7.29
C SER A 222 -9.45 -19.48 -6.04
N ASP A 223 -9.91 -20.71 -6.13
CA ASP A 223 -10.13 -21.55 -4.96
C ASP A 223 -8.83 -21.72 -4.16
N ILE A 224 -8.95 -22.06 -2.88
CA ILE A 224 -7.81 -22.36 -2.01
C ILE A 224 -7.51 -23.84 -2.10
N VAL A 225 -6.36 -24.18 -2.67
CA VAL A 225 -5.98 -25.57 -2.97
C VAL A 225 -5.00 -26.08 -1.93
N PRO A 226 -5.27 -27.20 -1.23
CA PRO A 226 -4.28 -27.84 -0.39
C PRO A 226 -3.13 -28.41 -1.24
N VAL A 227 -1.90 -28.18 -0.79
CA VAL A 227 -0.68 -28.61 -1.47
C VAL A 227 0.30 -29.26 -0.50
N SER A 228 1.29 -30.04 -1.01
CA SER A 228 2.38 -30.52 -0.17
C SER A 228 3.24 -29.36 0.32
N CYS A 229 3.64 -29.37 1.59
CA CYS A 229 4.50 -28.33 2.14
C CYS A 229 5.93 -28.38 1.58
N ASP A 230 6.36 -29.52 1.07
CA ASP A 230 7.70 -29.71 0.47
C ASP A 230 7.81 -29.15 -0.96
N LYS A 231 6.69 -28.80 -1.58
CA LYS A 231 6.69 -28.24 -2.94
C LYS A 231 7.32 -26.86 -2.95
N GLU A 232 8.21 -26.58 -3.89
CA GLU A 232 8.77 -25.25 -4.10
C GLU A 232 7.64 -24.25 -4.46
N SER A 233 7.65 -23.08 -3.82
CA SER A 233 6.63 -22.06 -4.05
C SER A 233 6.81 -21.40 -5.41
N GLU A 234 5.72 -21.23 -6.14
CA GLU A 234 5.72 -20.40 -7.34
C GLU A 234 6.03 -18.93 -6.99
N PRO A 235 6.61 -18.15 -7.93
CA PRO A 235 6.85 -16.74 -7.69
C PRO A 235 5.54 -16.01 -7.37
N VAL A 236 5.56 -15.13 -6.38
CA VAL A 236 4.37 -14.39 -5.92
C VAL A 236 3.70 -13.62 -7.07
N ILE A 237 4.47 -13.08 -8.01
CA ILE A 237 3.94 -12.48 -9.24
C ILE A 237 4.24 -13.45 -10.38
N ALA A 238 3.20 -14.01 -10.97
CA ALA A 238 3.35 -14.90 -12.12
C ALA A 238 4.01 -14.15 -13.30
N LYS A 239 4.89 -14.84 -14.04
CA LYS A 239 5.41 -14.33 -15.31
C LYS A 239 4.24 -14.17 -16.27
N GLU A 240 4.26 -13.09 -17.07
CA GLU A 240 3.23 -12.88 -18.10
C GLU A 240 3.24 -14.06 -19.09
N GLU A 241 2.18 -14.85 -19.10
CA GLU A 241 1.91 -15.76 -20.22
C GLU A 241 1.54 -14.88 -21.42
N LYS A 242 2.27 -15.03 -22.52
CA LYS A 242 1.87 -14.42 -23.80
C LYS A 242 0.59 -15.13 -24.24
N ILE A 243 -0.55 -14.51 -23.97
CA ILE A 243 -1.82 -14.94 -24.55
C ILE A 243 -1.72 -14.58 -26.04
N GLU A 244 -1.53 -15.58 -26.92
CA GLU A 244 -1.69 -15.40 -28.34
C GLU A 244 -3.17 -15.04 -28.57
N LYS A 245 -3.42 -13.78 -28.95
CA LYS A 245 -4.75 -13.35 -29.37
C LYS A 245 -5.18 -14.19 -30.55
N PRO A 246 -6.44 -14.68 -30.60
CA PRO A 246 -7.00 -15.27 -31.80
C PRO A 246 -6.88 -14.28 -32.97
N LYS A 247 -6.38 -14.74 -34.11
CA LYS A 247 -6.28 -13.91 -35.32
C LYS A 247 -7.68 -13.44 -35.73
N GLU A 248 -7.98 -12.21 -35.41
CA GLU A 248 -9.17 -11.50 -35.90
C GLU A 248 -8.96 -11.21 -37.39
N LYS A 249 -9.90 -11.64 -38.21
CA LYS A 249 -9.93 -11.38 -39.65
C LYS A 249 -10.16 -9.89 -39.86
N GLU A 250 -9.21 -9.20 -40.47
CA GLU A 250 -9.31 -7.79 -40.82
C GLU A 250 -10.55 -7.50 -41.68
N PRO A 251 -11.40 -6.52 -41.35
CA PRO A 251 -12.31 -5.92 -42.29
C PRO A 251 -11.59 -4.86 -43.10
N VAL A 252 -11.61 -5.02 -44.41
CA VAL A 252 -11.16 -4.01 -45.38
C VAL A 252 -12.06 -2.78 -45.25
N ILE A 253 -11.56 -1.68 -44.75
CA ILE A 253 -12.21 -0.37 -44.78
C ILE A 253 -11.34 0.62 -45.52
N ALA A 254 -11.93 1.22 -46.57
CA ALA A 254 -11.32 2.21 -47.42
C ALA A 254 -10.91 3.49 -46.67
N ALA A 255 -9.79 4.03 -47.07
CA ALA A 255 -9.22 5.24 -46.55
C ALA A 255 -10.16 6.46 -46.79
N VAL A 256 -10.50 7.17 -45.69
CA VAL A 256 -11.03 8.54 -45.73
C VAL A 256 -10.06 9.43 -45.01
N GLU A 257 -9.53 10.42 -45.70
CA GLU A 257 -8.62 11.43 -45.16
C GLU A 257 -9.31 12.31 -44.08
N PRO A 258 -8.61 12.65 -42.99
CA PRO A 258 -9.17 13.56 -41.97
C PRO A 258 -9.03 15.03 -42.39
N PRO A 259 -10.01 15.88 -42.05
CA PRO A 259 -9.95 17.30 -42.33
C PRO A 259 -8.94 18.03 -41.42
N LYS A 260 -8.19 18.95 -41.99
CA LYS A 260 -7.29 19.86 -41.30
C LYS A 260 -8.07 20.83 -40.43
N ASN A 261 -7.91 20.77 -39.12
CA ASN A 261 -8.38 21.83 -38.21
C ASN A 261 -7.20 22.64 -37.68
N ASN A 262 -7.24 23.93 -38.07
CA ASN A 262 -6.40 24.98 -37.54
C ASN A 262 -6.87 25.33 -36.10
N LEU A 263 -6.02 25.11 -35.11
CA LEU A 263 -6.19 25.70 -33.77
C LEU A 263 -5.31 26.96 -33.66
N PRO A 264 -5.85 28.06 -33.11
CA PRO A 264 -5.04 29.23 -32.83
C PRO A 264 -4.16 29.01 -31.62
N GLN A 265 -2.89 29.40 -31.75
CA GLN A 265 -1.96 29.49 -30.62
C GLN A 265 -2.38 30.66 -29.73
N SER A 266 -2.78 30.38 -28.50
CA SER A 266 -2.85 31.42 -27.47
C SER A 266 -1.60 31.28 -26.59
N GLY A 267 -0.69 32.24 -26.73
CA GLY A 267 0.41 32.44 -25.81
C GLY A 267 -0.13 32.92 -24.46
N GLY A 268 -0.02 32.07 -23.45
CA GLY A 268 -0.23 32.44 -22.06
C GLY A 268 1.13 32.59 -21.38
N ALA A 269 1.48 33.84 -21.08
CA ALA A 269 2.64 34.15 -20.26
C ALA A 269 2.52 33.50 -18.89
N LYS A 270 3.55 32.76 -18.49
CA LYS A 270 3.70 32.29 -17.11
C LYS A 270 3.89 33.50 -16.20
N GLU A 271 2.90 33.81 -15.39
CA GLU A 271 3.10 34.72 -14.26
C GLU A 271 4.19 34.14 -13.32
N PRO A 272 5.09 34.99 -12.80
CA PRO A 272 6.12 34.54 -11.88
C PRO A 272 5.47 34.14 -10.56
N VAL A 273 5.71 32.91 -10.15
CA VAL A 273 5.37 32.41 -8.83
C VAL A 273 5.92 33.38 -7.78
N LYS A 274 5.01 34.01 -7.06
CA LYS A 274 5.25 35.00 -6.02
C LYS A 274 6.24 34.43 -5.01
N LEU A 275 7.44 35.01 -4.94
CA LEU A 275 8.45 34.74 -3.91
C LEU A 275 7.83 34.98 -2.53
N ILE A 276 7.42 33.91 -1.86
CA ILE A 276 6.93 33.94 -0.49
C ILE A 276 8.17 34.04 0.42
N LYS A 277 8.46 35.29 0.80
CA LYS A 277 9.28 35.78 1.92
C LYS A 277 10.33 34.81 2.54
N LYS A 278 11.55 34.95 2.07
CA LYS A 278 12.82 34.45 2.67
C LYS A 278 13.13 34.94 4.11
N GLU A 279 12.26 35.67 4.78
CA GLU A 279 12.61 36.39 6.00
C GLU A 279 12.00 35.84 7.30
N LYS A 280 11.21 34.73 7.26
CA LYS A 280 10.37 34.37 8.41
C LYS A 280 11.17 33.67 9.52
N ILE A 281 12.06 32.75 9.17
CA ILE A 281 12.85 31.97 10.15
C ILE A 281 13.96 32.81 10.74
N ILE A 282 14.65 33.63 9.93
CA ILE A 282 15.68 34.55 10.40
C ILE A 282 15.07 35.59 11.35
N LYS A 283 13.87 36.13 11.05
CA LYS A 283 13.15 37.04 11.96
C LYS A 283 12.71 36.33 13.24
N GLU A 284 12.28 35.09 13.15
CA GLU A 284 11.92 34.30 14.33
C GLU A 284 13.13 33.99 15.21
N LEU A 285 14.29 33.73 14.61
CA LEU A 285 15.58 33.57 15.31
C LEU A 285 16.09 34.89 15.90
N ALA A 286 15.92 36.00 15.19
CA ALA A 286 16.39 37.32 15.59
C ALA A 286 15.53 38.00 16.67
N SER A 287 14.21 37.72 16.70
CA SER A 287 13.25 38.42 17.56
C SER A 287 13.19 37.94 19.02
N SER A 288 13.81 36.80 19.34
CA SER A 288 13.83 36.32 20.73
C SER A 288 15.12 36.70 21.43
N GLY A 289 15.04 37.47 22.50
CA GLY A 289 16.17 37.99 23.29
C GLY A 289 17.09 36.97 23.96
N SER A 290 16.79 35.67 23.91
CA SER A 290 17.67 34.56 24.24
C SER A 290 17.66 33.54 23.14
N LYS A 291 18.72 33.46 22.35
CA LYS A 291 18.87 32.56 21.21
C LYS A 291 19.19 31.14 21.59
N GLU A 292 19.58 30.92 22.86
CA GLU A 292 20.00 29.63 23.36
C GLU A 292 18.81 28.76 23.76
N GLY A 293 18.82 27.51 23.29
CA GLY A 293 17.79 26.50 23.63
C GLY A 293 16.50 26.55 22.84
N LYS A 294 16.33 27.54 21.93
CA LYS A 294 15.11 27.62 21.11
C LYS A 294 15.01 26.45 20.15
N LEU A 295 13.85 25.84 20.09
CA LEU A 295 13.48 24.78 19.13
C LEU A 295 12.79 25.40 17.92
N ILE A 296 13.36 25.15 16.75
CA ILE A 296 12.78 25.53 15.46
C ILE A 296 12.24 24.25 14.83
N LYS A 297 10.98 24.21 14.56
CA LYS A 297 10.36 23.13 13.82
C LYS A 297 10.40 23.43 12.33
N LEU A 298 11.03 22.57 11.54
CA LEU A 298 11.03 22.66 10.09
C LEU A 298 9.62 22.36 9.56
N GLN A 299 9.02 23.29 8.81
CA GLN A 299 7.65 23.21 8.35
C GLN A 299 7.54 22.63 6.94
N ARG A 300 8.52 22.93 6.07
CA ARG A 300 8.57 22.45 4.68
C ARG A 300 9.31 21.15 4.52
N LEU A 301 10.08 20.73 5.53
CA LEU A 301 10.79 19.46 5.49
C LEU A 301 9.83 18.29 5.68
N ILE A 302 9.45 17.70 4.56
CA ILE A 302 8.60 16.52 4.50
C ILE A 302 9.44 15.40 3.91
N PHE A 303 9.56 14.31 4.65
CA PHE A 303 10.20 13.10 4.14
C PHE A 303 9.18 12.20 3.46
N GLY A 304 9.59 11.56 2.38
CA GLY A 304 8.85 10.46 1.80
C GLY A 304 8.67 9.32 2.81
N MET A 305 7.77 8.41 2.49
CA MET A 305 7.49 7.26 3.34
C MET A 305 8.75 6.40 3.48
N ASP A 306 9.14 6.13 4.72
CA ASP A 306 10.35 5.38 5.08
C ASP A 306 11.64 5.91 4.41
N GLN A 307 11.63 7.18 3.99
CA GLN A 307 12.76 7.85 3.37
C GLN A 307 13.36 8.88 4.31
N SER A 308 14.65 9.09 4.16
CA SER A 308 15.42 10.14 4.84
C SER A 308 15.98 11.19 3.86
N GLU A 309 15.56 11.12 2.59
CA GLU A 309 15.97 12.07 1.56
C GLU A 309 15.19 13.38 1.70
N ILE A 310 15.92 14.50 1.63
CA ILE A 310 15.34 15.84 1.76
C ILE A 310 14.58 16.18 0.48
N ASN A 311 13.31 16.58 0.62
CA ASN A 311 12.53 17.06 -0.51
C ASN A 311 13.03 18.44 -0.98
N PRO A 312 13.02 18.73 -2.30
CA PRO A 312 13.52 20.00 -2.84
C PRO A 312 12.83 21.26 -2.25
N ASP A 313 11.54 21.16 -1.92
CA ASP A 313 10.77 22.27 -1.35
C ASP A 313 11.25 22.74 0.04
N ALA A 314 12.06 21.89 0.72
CA ALA A 314 12.64 22.24 2.00
C ALA A 314 13.97 23.00 1.89
N HIS A 315 14.58 23.07 0.71
CA HIS A 315 15.91 23.69 0.54
C HIS A 315 15.92 25.15 0.98
N ASP A 316 14.91 25.94 0.57
CA ASP A 316 14.86 27.36 0.96
C ASP A 316 14.81 27.53 2.49
N GLU A 317 14.07 26.67 3.20
CA GLU A 317 13.96 26.69 4.66
C GLU A 317 15.29 26.29 5.32
N LEU A 318 15.98 25.32 4.77
CA LEU A 318 17.27 24.86 5.26
C LEU A 318 18.39 25.86 4.96
N ASP A 319 18.35 26.52 3.81
CA ASP A 319 19.32 27.56 3.42
C ASP A 319 19.24 28.78 4.31
N GLU A 320 18.03 29.20 4.74
CA GLU A 320 17.89 30.29 5.73
C GLU A 320 18.60 29.96 7.06
N ILE A 321 18.52 28.69 7.49
CA ILE A 321 19.22 28.25 8.71
C ILE A 321 20.72 28.20 8.50
N VAL A 322 21.19 27.75 7.32
CA VAL A 322 22.61 27.75 6.96
C VAL A 322 23.19 29.17 6.96
N GLU A 323 22.49 30.14 6.34
CA GLU A 323 22.89 31.55 6.33
C GLU A 323 23.02 32.10 7.77
N TYR A 324 22.03 31.78 8.63
CA TYR A 324 22.09 32.17 10.03
C TYR A 324 23.29 31.57 10.73
N LEU A 325 23.60 30.28 10.54
CA LEU A 325 24.69 29.56 11.15
C LEU A 325 26.08 30.08 10.69
N LYS A 326 26.19 30.50 9.43
CA LYS A 326 27.42 31.12 8.91
C LYS A 326 27.66 32.52 9.49
N ALA A 327 26.58 33.27 9.73
CA ALA A 327 26.66 34.59 10.36
C ALA A 327 26.90 34.53 11.90
N ASN A 328 26.64 33.36 12.54
CA ASN A 328 26.72 33.19 13.98
C ASN A 328 27.56 31.93 14.32
N ASN A 329 28.86 32.07 14.33
CA ASN A 329 29.79 30.96 14.53
C ASN A 329 29.88 30.42 15.97
N ASP A 330 29.30 31.12 16.93
CA ASP A 330 29.22 30.82 18.35
C ASP A 330 28.08 29.83 18.72
N TYR A 331 27.43 29.23 17.72
CA TYR A 331 26.32 28.26 17.93
C TYR A 331 26.66 26.89 17.37
N LYS A 332 26.35 25.84 18.13
CA LYS A 332 26.14 24.46 17.70
C LYS A 332 24.68 24.18 17.42
N VAL A 333 24.46 23.21 16.58
CA VAL A 333 23.12 22.82 16.13
C VAL A 333 22.85 21.37 16.50
N GLU A 334 21.85 21.14 17.33
CA GLU A 334 21.30 19.83 17.59
C GLU A 334 20.10 19.62 16.67
N ILE A 335 20.21 18.67 15.75
CA ILE A 335 19.19 18.30 14.77
C ILE A 335 18.47 17.08 15.31
N ARG A 336 17.17 17.20 15.59
CA ARG A 336 16.35 16.21 16.29
C ARG A 336 15.36 15.59 15.33
N GLY A 337 15.52 14.30 15.02
CA GLY A 337 14.56 13.54 14.25
C GLY A 337 13.54 12.85 15.16
N HIS A 338 12.29 12.84 14.73
CA HIS A 338 11.16 12.20 15.42
C HIS A 338 10.31 11.39 14.45
N THR A 339 9.66 10.35 14.98
CA THR A 339 8.68 9.54 14.26
C THR A 339 7.35 9.51 15.02
N ASN A 340 6.34 8.93 14.40
CA ASN A 340 5.13 8.51 15.10
C ASN A 340 5.33 7.11 15.73
N ASP A 341 4.26 6.51 16.27
CA ASP A 341 4.28 5.21 16.96
C ASP A 341 4.01 3.98 16.06
N ARG A 342 4.03 4.15 14.72
CA ARG A 342 3.65 3.11 13.75
C ARG A 342 4.74 2.08 13.45
N CYS A 343 5.95 2.31 13.92
CA CYS A 343 7.08 1.42 13.74
C CYS A 343 7.51 0.78 15.07
N ASP A 344 8.22 -0.34 15.01
CA ASP A 344 8.95 -0.86 16.17
C ASP A 344 10.06 0.12 16.61
N ASP A 345 10.52 -0.02 17.84
CA ASP A 345 11.49 0.90 18.43
C ASP A 345 12.80 0.97 17.65
N SER A 346 13.28 -0.15 17.16
CA SER A 346 14.54 -0.24 16.41
C SER A 346 14.46 0.56 15.11
N PHE A 347 13.42 0.31 14.32
CA PHE A 347 13.20 1.02 13.06
C PHE A 347 12.90 2.51 13.26
N CYS A 348 12.06 2.88 14.25
CA CYS A 348 11.76 4.27 14.58
C CYS A 348 13.02 5.04 14.95
N ASN A 349 13.87 4.47 15.80
CA ASN A 349 15.12 5.09 16.23
C ASN A 349 16.10 5.25 15.06
N LYS A 350 16.26 4.22 14.24
CA LYS A 350 17.12 4.26 13.04
C LYS A 350 16.65 5.34 12.06
N LEU A 351 15.38 5.33 11.66
CA LEU A 351 14.84 6.26 10.67
C LEU A 351 14.88 7.71 11.14
N SER A 352 14.54 7.96 12.41
CA SER A 352 14.61 9.32 12.97
C SER A 352 16.03 9.86 12.97
N LYS A 353 17.03 9.01 13.27
CA LYS A 353 18.45 9.38 13.22
C LYS A 353 18.90 9.63 11.77
N GLU A 354 18.50 8.78 10.82
CA GLU A 354 18.83 8.96 9.40
C GLU A 354 18.28 10.28 8.86
N ARG A 355 17.05 10.66 9.22
CA ARG A 355 16.43 11.94 8.85
C ARG A 355 17.20 13.13 9.42
N ALA A 356 17.57 13.07 10.71
CA ALA A 356 18.41 14.10 11.33
C ALA A 356 19.78 14.17 10.66
N GLN A 357 20.38 13.03 10.31
CA GLN A 357 21.66 12.95 9.63
C GLN A 357 21.62 13.53 8.21
N SER A 358 20.54 13.36 7.48
CA SER A 358 20.36 13.95 6.14
C SER A 358 20.39 15.48 6.21
N VAL A 359 19.72 16.07 7.20
CA VAL A 359 19.76 17.52 7.43
C VAL A 359 21.16 17.98 7.85
N ALA A 360 21.86 17.24 8.72
CA ALA A 360 23.26 17.53 9.09
C ALA A 360 24.19 17.48 7.86
N ASN A 361 24.03 16.47 7.01
CA ASN A 361 24.81 16.34 5.78
C ASN A 361 24.52 17.48 4.80
N TYR A 362 23.27 17.94 4.72
CA TYR A 362 22.91 19.13 3.93
C TYR A 362 23.64 20.37 4.45
N PHE A 363 23.58 20.66 5.75
CA PHE A 363 24.27 21.80 6.34
C PHE A 363 25.78 21.73 6.14
N LYS A 364 26.37 20.53 6.31
CA LYS A 364 27.80 20.31 6.04
C LYS A 364 28.15 20.61 4.58
N LYS A 365 27.34 20.12 3.63
CA LYS A 365 27.52 20.37 2.19
C LYS A 365 27.44 21.87 1.86
N GLN A 366 26.62 22.61 2.60
CA GLN A 366 26.48 24.07 2.47
C GLN A 366 27.59 24.84 3.24
N GLY A 367 28.58 24.16 3.84
CA GLY A 367 29.76 24.78 4.44
C GLY A 367 29.69 25.05 5.95
N VAL A 368 28.71 24.49 6.66
CA VAL A 368 28.70 24.49 8.14
C VAL A 368 29.65 23.43 8.66
N SER A 369 30.55 23.78 9.60
CA SER A 369 31.50 22.83 10.18
C SER A 369 30.79 21.64 10.82
N SER A 370 31.30 20.41 10.58
CA SER A 370 30.74 19.17 11.15
C SER A 370 30.79 19.12 12.67
N GLU A 371 31.74 19.82 13.31
CA GLU A 371 31.90 19.91 14.78
C GLU A 371 30.77 20.70 15.44
N ARG A 372 30.06 21.48 14.64
CA ARG A 372 28.90 22.28 15.07
C ARG A 372 27.58 21.56 14.87
N LEU A 373 27.56 20.35 14.27
CA LEU A 373 26.35 19.63 13.89
C LEU A 373 26.21 18.32 14.69
N GLU A 374 25.12 18.18 15.41
CA GLU A 374 24.79 16.99 16.19
C GLU A 374 23.44 16.44 15.73
N ALA A 375 23.42 15.24 15.11
CA ALA A 375 22.20 14.59 14.66
C ALA A 375 21.73 13.54 15.68
N ILE A 376 20.50 13.68 16.19
CA ILE A 376 19.91 12.80 17.21
C ILE A 376 18.57 12.26 16.72
N GLY A 377 18.40 10.94 16.78
CA GLY A 377 17.13 10.28 16.58
C GLY A 377 16.41 10.02 17.90
N TYR A 378 15.21 10.54 18.06
CA TYR A 378 14.36 10.30 19.24
C TYR A 378 13.30 9.23 19.01
N GLY A 379 13.24 8.65 17.80
CA GLY A 379 12.20 7.69 17.47
C GLY A 379 10.80 8.24 17.79
N LYS A 380 9.98 7.42 18.41
CA LYS A 380 8.60 7.75 18.83
C LYS A 380 8.52 8.31 20.26
N ASN A 381 9.63 8.45 20.98
CA ASN A 381 9.65 8.70 22.44
C ASN A 381 9.36 10.16 22.84
N LYS A 382 9.27 11.09 21.88
CA LYS A 382 9.01 12.52 22.13
C LYS A 382 7.81 13.02 21.31
N PRO A 383 6.60 12.48 21.51
CA PRO A 383 5.43 12.94 20.77
C PRO A 383 5.02 14.36 21.21
N ILE A 384 4.59 15.20 20.27
CA ILE A 384 4.02 16.54 20.52
C ILE A 384 2.50 16.57 20.28
N ALA A 385 1.95 15.49 19.78
CA ALA A 385 0.53 15.32 19.57
C ALA A 385 0.12 13.84 19.79
N SER A 386 -1.17 13.60 19.98
CA SER A 386 -1.68 12.24 20.15
C SER A 386 -1.43 11.40 18.88
N ASN A 387 -0.80 10.23 19.03
CA ASN A 387 -0.63 9.27 17.95
C ASN A 387 -1.93 8.54 17.56
N ARG A 388 -3.01 8.71 18.34
CA ARG A 388 -4.31 8.11 18.07
C ARG A 388 -4.88 8.54 16.71
N TYR A 389 -4.64 9.79 16.31
CA TYR A 389 -5.18 10.38 15.09
C TYR A 389 -4.08 10.67 14.06
N SER A 390 -4.41 10.55 12.77
CA SER A 390 -3.50 10.79 11.66
C SER A 390 -2.85 12.18 11.74
N ALA A 391 -3.64 13.22 12.01
CA ALA A 391 -3.13 14.59 12.15
C ALA A 391 -2.07 14.73 13.26
N GLY A 392 -2.24 14.01 14.38
CA GLY A 392 -1.25 13.97 15.45
C GLY A 392 0.01 13.20 15.07
N ARG A 393 -0.16 12.07 14.38
CA ARG A 393 0.98 11.30 13.86
C ARG A 393 1.79 12.10 12.84
N LYS A 394 1.15 12.86 11.94
CA LYS A 394 1.84 13.78 11.02
C LYS A 394 2.65 14.85 11.79
N LYS A 395 2.11 15.40 12.88
CA LYS A 395 2.83 16.38 13.72
C LYS A 395 4.03 15.76 14.44
N ASN A 396 3.95 14.48 14.81
CA ASN A 396 5.03 13.77 15.48
C ASN A 396 6.18 13.42 14.54
N GLN A 397 5.92 13.24 13.25
CA GLN A 397 6.95 13.03 12.22
C GLN A 397 7.53 14.38 11.79
N ARG A 398 8.61 14.76 12.42
CA ARG A 398 9.25 16.07 12.22
C ARG A 398 10.75 16.01 12.44
N VAL A 399 11.43 17.03 11.96
CA VAL A 399 12.78 17.38 12.39
C VAL A 399 12.73 18.74 13.05
N GLU A 400 13.40 18.86 14.15
CA GLU A 400 13.56 20.09 14.92
C GLU A 400 15.04 20.49 14.97
N ILE A 401 15.29 21.78 14.94
CA ILE A 401 16.63 22.36 15.11
C ILE A 401 16.69 23.06 16.48
N LYS A 402 17.68 22.72 17.28
CA LYS A 402 17.96 23.41 18.53
C LYS A 402 19.33 24.07 18.49
N LEU A 403 19.37 25.38 18.70
CA LEU A 403 20.62 26.11 18.81
C LEU A 403 21.18 26.06 20.24
N LYS A 404 22.46 25.76 20.36
CA LYS A 404 23.24 25.76 21.63
C LYS A 404 24.42 26.69 21.45
N LYS A 405 24.64 27.60 22.39
CA LYS A 405 25.83 28.44 22.38
C LYS A 405 27.05 27.61 22.73
N ILE A 406 28.18 27.85 22.03
CA ILE A 406 29.47 27.17 22.27
C ILE A 406 30.15 27.81 23.47
#